data_b8b473be741bd429a770ebd2cd1e51de
#
_entry.id   b8b473be741bd429a770ebd2cd1e51de
#
_cell.length_a   1.000
_cell.length_b   1.000
_cell.length_c   1.000
_cell.angle_alpha   90.00
_cell.angle_beta   90.00
_cell.angle_gamma   90.00
#
_symmetry.space_group_name_H-M   'P 1'
#
loop_
_entity.id
_entity.type
_entity.pdbx_description
1 polymer ?
#
loop_
_entity_poly.entity_id
_entity_poly.type
_entity_poly.pdbx_seq_one_letter_code
_entity_poly.pdbx_strand_id
1 'polypeptide(L)'
;MEIKNYNNDIPDDYYEVMSILQDRNGTLITLDGINNEVKIRFGAVDSICDTDEGSRMETYLNGKTKELNEYRAKKFYGNPFFVATAETDFTLWLKKESWGFSEGVGHYLIITLNDIVDIASAFPPQEIIINKKKQ
;
A
#
# COMPACT_ATOMS: atom_id res chain seq x y z
N MET A 1 -6.45 10.68 7.85
CA MET A 1 -5.30 10.45 6.95
C MET A 1 -5.76 10.66 5.52
N GLU A 2 -5.08 11.53 4.81
CA GLU A 2 -5.37 11.76 3.40
C GLU A 2 -4.47 10.91 2.52
N ILE A 3 -5.06 10.17 1.60
CA ILE A 3 -4.35 9.29 0.68
C ILE A 3 -4.85 9.50 -0.75
N LYS A 4 -3.98 9.21 -1.69
CA LYS A 4 -4.30 9.20 -3.12
C LYS A 4 -3.64 7.99 -3.77
N ASN A 5 -4.10 7.57 -4.94
CA ASN A 5 -3.40 6.52 -5.68
C ASN A 5 -1.99 7.02 -6.05
N TYR A 6 -1.01 6.16 -5.82
CA TYR A 6 0.39 6.47 -6.14
C TYR A 6 0.66 6.40 -7.65
N ASN A 7 0.11 5.39 -8.31
CA ASN A 7 0.37 5.14 -9.73
C ASN A 7 -0.94 4.79 -10.42
N ASN A 8 -1.37 5.65 -11.35
CA ASN A 8 -2.63 5.48 -12.06
C ASN A 8 -2.59 4.42 -13.17
N ASP A 9 -1.42 3.83 -13.44
CA ASP A 9 -1.29 2.78 -14.45
C ASP A 9 -1.67 1.39 -13.94
N ILE A 10 -1.83 1.24 -12.63
CA ILE A 10 -2.29 -0.03 -12.06
C ILE A 10 -3.75 -0.23 -12.44
N PRO A 11 -4.07 -1.31 -13.18
CA PRO A 11 -5.43 -1.51 -13.65
C PRO A 11 -6.40 -1.83 -12.51
N ASP A 12 -7.63 -1.44 -12.68
CA ASP A 12 -8.70 -1.79 -11.75
C ASP A 12 -8.92 -3.30 -11.75
N ASP A 13 -8.99 -3.88 -10.56
CA ASP A 13 -9.23 -5.30 -10.36
C ASP A 13 -9.60 -5.55 -8.90
N TYR A 14 -9.97 -6.78 -8.57
CA TYR A 14 -10.10 -7.23 -7.18
C TYR A 14 -8.79 -7.88 -6.77
N TYR A 15 -7.95 -7.14 -6.03
CA TYR A 15 -6.64 -7.63 -5.62
C TYR A 15 -6.65 -8.22 -4.23
N GLU A 16 -5.80 -9.21 -4.02
CA GLU A 16 -5.42 -9.73 -2.72
C GLU A 16 -3.89 -9.67 -2.61
N VAL A 17 -3.39 -9.46 -1.40
CA VAL A 17 -1.96 -9.60 -1.13
C VAL A 17 -1.62 -11.08 -1.17
N MET A 18 -0.81 -11.49 -2.13
CA MET A 18 -0.38 -12.87 -2.28
C MET A 18 0.88 -13.17 -1.48
N SER A 19 1.85 -12.26 -1.50
CA SER A 19 3.09 -12.41 -0.76
C SER A 19 3.78 -11.10 -0.49
N ILE A 20 4.54 -11.08 0.60
CA ILE A 20 5.46 -10.00 0.96
C ILE A 20 6.80 -10.66 1.22
N LEU A 21 7.80 -10.36 0.40
CA LEU A 21 9.14 -10.91 0.50
C LEU A 21 10.13 -9.81 0.84
N GLN A 22 10.82 -9.96 1.96
CA GLN A 22 11.90 -9.06 2.35
C GLN A 22 13.21 -9.82 2.38
N ASP A 23 14.21 -9.34 1.66
CA ASP A 23 15.55 -9.91 1.66
C ASP A 23 16.57 -8.79 1.39
N ARG A 24 17.83 -9.16 1.15
CA ARG A 24 18.90 -8.18 0.90
C ARG A 24 18.66 -7.35 -0.38
N ASN A 25 17.80 -7.79 -1.27
CA ASN A 25 17.46 -7.08 -2.51
C ASN A 25 16.29 -6.11 -2.33
N GLY A 26 15.74 -6.00 -1.15
CA GLY A 26 14.64 -5.09 -0.82
C GLY A 26 13.35 -5.81 -0.48
N THR A 27 12.25 -5.14 -0.71
CA THR A 27 10.91 -5.63 -0.37
C THR A 27 10.08 -5.76 -1.64
N LEU A 28 9.55 -6.96 -1.88
CA LEU A 28 8.68 -7.24 -3.02
C LEU A 28 7.29 -7.65 -2.53
N ILE A 29 6.28 -6.90 -2.95
CA ILE A 29 4.89 -7.19 -2.63
C ILE A 29 4.20 -7.64 -3.90
N THR A 30 3.61 -8.83 -3.87
CA THR A 30 2.87 -9.39 -5.00
C THR A 30 1.38 -9.35 -4.72
N LEU A 31 0.64 -8.72 -5.62
CA LEU A 31 -0.81 -8.60 -5.57
C LEU A 31 -1.42 -9.49 -6.65
N ASP A 32 -2.36 -10.32 -6.25
CA ASP A 32 -3.05 -11.22 -7.16
C ASP A 32 -4.46 -10.71 -7.41
N GLY A 33 -4.74 -10.32 -8.64
CA GLY A 33 -6.06 -9.91 -9.10
C GLY A 33 -6.73 -11.03 -9.90
N ILE A 34 -7.96 -10.80 -10.31
CA ILE A 34 -8.68 -11.74 -11.17
C ILE A 34 -8.06 -11.76 -12.58
N ASN A 35 -7.75 -10.58 -13.10
CA ASN A 35 -7.25 -10.41 -14.48
C ASN A 35 -5.79 -9.96 -14.54
N ASN A 36 -5.22 -9.54 -13.43
CA ASN A 36 -3.89 -8.94 -13.39
C ASN A 36 -3.09 -9.44 -12.20
N GLU A 37 -1.77 -9.47 -12.36
CA GLU A 37 -0.83 -9.60 -11.25
C GLU A 37 0.01 -8.34 -11.20
N VAL A 38 0.16 -7.76 -10.02
CA VAL A 38 0.96 -6.56 -9.82
C VAL A 38 2.05 -6.84 -8.80
N LYS A 39 3.28 -6.53 -9.16
CA LYS A 39 4.44 -6.64 -8.25
C LYS A 39 4.98 -5.25 -7.98
N ILE A 40 5.08 -4.90 -6.72
CA ILE A 40 5.59 -3.61 -6.26
C ILE A 40 6.90 -3.87 -5.52
N ARG A 41 7.99 -3.35 -6.07
CA ARG A 41 9.32 -3.51 -5.47
C ARG A 41 9.78 -2.20 -4.87
N PHE A 42 10.07 -2.26 -3.57
CA PHE A 42 10.82 -1.22 -2.87
C PHE A 42 12.26 -1.68 -2.69
N GLY A 43 13.16 -0.75 -2.47
CA GLY A 43 14.46 -1.06 -1.91
C GLY A 43 14.34 -1.37 -0.42
N ALA A 44 15.30 -0.99 0.38
CA ALA A 44 15.17 -1.08 1.83
C ALA A 44 14.05 -0.16 2.31
N VAL A 45 13.16 -0.69 3.14
CA VAL A 45 12.08 0.10 3.75
C VAL A 45 12.36 0.27 5.23
N ASP A 46 11.87 1.38 5.81
CA ASP A 46 12.07 1.66 7.24
C ASP A 46 11.15 0.80 8.10
N SER A 47 9.94 0.55 7.61
CA SER A 47 8.99 -0.30 8.32
C SER A 47 7.93 -0.83 7.35
N ILE A 48 7.43 -2.02 7.63
CA ILE A 48 6.29 -2.60 6.93
C ILE A 48 5.38 -3.27 7.96
N CYS A 49 4.09 -3.05 7.82
CA CYS A 49 3.07 -3.63 8.69
C CYS A 49 1.95 -4.18 7.84
N ASP A 50 1.76 -5.49 7.89
CA ASP A 50 0.67 -6.17 7.21
C ASP A 50 -0.40 -6.53 8.23
N THR A 51 -1.61 -6.00 8.02
CA THR A 51 -2.71 -6.18 8.96
C THR A 51 -3.92 -6.75 8.22
N ASP A 52 -4.53 -7.76 8.81
CA ASP A 52 -5.80 -8.31 8.29
C ASP A 52 -6.85 -7.20 8.21
N GLU A 53 -7.67 -7.22 7.16
CA GLU A 53 -8.67 -6.17 6.92
C GLU A 53 -9.67 -6.04 8.08
N GLY A 54 -10.02 -7.15 8.73
CA GLY A 54 -10.92 -7.13 9.89
C GLY A 54 -10.38 -6.39 11.10
N SER A 55 -9.07 -6.18 11.18
CA SER A 55 -8.41 -5.42 12.25
C SER A 55 -8.16 -3.96 11.88
N ARG A 56 -8.59 -3.52 10.70
CA ARG A 56 -8.41 -2.15 10.20
C ARG A 56 -9.75 -1.51 9.80
N MET A 57 -10.80 -1.80 10.55
CA MET A 57 -12.16 -1.31 10.28
C MET A 57 -12.23 0.21 10.19
N GLU A 58 -11.46 0.93 11.02
CA GLU A 58 -11.41 2.39 10.96
C GLU A 58 -10.95 2.89 9.59
N THR A 59 -9.91 2.26 9.03
CA THR A 59 -9.41 2.62 7.69
C THR A 59 -10.44 2.26 6.62
N TYR A 60 -11.02 1.06 6.69
CA TYR A 60 -11.99 0.60 5.70
C TYR A 60 -13.27 1.41 5.69
N LEU A 61 -13.79 1.77 6.87
CA LEU A 61 -15.12 2.38 6.97
C LEU A 61 -15.09 3.90 7.07
N ASN A 62 -14.05 4.46 7.67
CA ASN A 62 -13.99 5.89 8.02
C ASN A 62 -12.86 6.67 7.32
N GLY A 63 -12.10 6.04 6.45
CA GLY A 63 -11.13 6.77 5.62
C GLY A 63 -11.87 7.79 4.74
N LYS A 64 -11.40 9.04 4.69
CA LYS A 64 -12.17 10.16 4.16
C LYS A 64 -11.55 10.86 2.97
N THR A 65 -10.86 10.14 2.10
CA THR A 65 -10.41 10.72 0.85
C THR A 65 -11.34 10.35 -0.29
N LYS A 66 -11.38 11.20 -1.31
CA LYS A 66 -12.19 10.97 -2.49
C LYS A 66 -11.88 9.61 -3.13
N GLU A 67 -10.59 9.32 -3.31
CA GLU A 67 -10.15 8.08 -3.96
C GLU A 67 -10.50 6.84 -3.13
N LEU A 68 -10.32 6.89 -1.82
CA LEU A 68 -10.69 5.78 -0.96
C LEU A 68 -12.21 5.59 -0.90
N ASN A 69 -12.98 6.70 -0.89
CA ASN A 69 -14.44 6.64 -0.91
C ASN A 69 -14.94 5.99 -2.21
N GLU A 70 -14.36 6.35 -3.35
CA GLU A 70 -14.69 5.76 -4.65
C GLU A 70 -14.34 4.26 -4.67
N TYR A 71 -13.18 3.92 -4.13
CA TYR A 71 -12.71 2.54 -4.06
C TYR A 71 -13.67 1.66 -3.22
N ARG A 72 -14.11 2.17 -2.07
CA ARG A 72 -15.10 1.48 -1.25
C ARG A 72 -16.45 1.36 -1.93
N ALA A 73 -16.90 2.43 -2.59
CA ALA A 73 -18.16 2.43 -3.32
C ALA A 73 -18.19 1.36 -4.42
N LYS A 74 -17.03 1.07 -5.00
CA LYS A 74 -16.85 0.00 -5.98
C LYS A 74 -16.52 -1.36 -5.35
N LYS A 75 -16.72 -1.49 -4.04
CA LYS A 75 -16.47 -2.73 -3.27
C LYS A 75 -15.05 -3.25 -3.45
N PHE A 76 -14.06 -2.33 -3.43
CA PHE A 76 -12.63 -2.62 -3.59
C PHE A 76 -12.26 -3.16 -4.98
N TYR A 77 -13.06 -2.84 -5.98
CA TYR A 77 -12.66 -2.99 -7.38
C TYR A 77 -11.97 -1.70 -7.82
N GLY A 78 -10.67 -1.76 -7.99
CA GLY A 78 -9.92 -0.57 -8.35
C GLY A 78 -8.42 -0.74 -8.18
N ASN A 79 -7.74 0.38 -8.08
CA ASN A 79 -6.30 0.47 -7.85
C ASN A 79 -6.03 0.42 -6.36
N PRO A 80 -5.32 -0.60 -5.86
CA PRO A 80 -5.14 -0.80 -4.42
C PRO A 80 -3.97 -0.04 -3.81
N PHE A 81 -3.15 0.65 -4.62
CA PHE A 81 -1.91 1.25 -4.15
C PHE A 81 -2.06 2.76 -3.94
N PHE A 82 -1.86 3.17 -2.70
CA PHE A 82 -2.02 4.55 -2.25
C PHE A 82 -0.75 5.09 -1.62
N VAL A 83 -0.67 6.41 -1.56
CA VAL A 83 0.36 7.13 -0.81
C VAL A 83 -0.33 8.22 0.01
N ALA A 84 0.12 8.39 1.25
CA ALA A 84 -0.34 9.48 2.10
C ALA A 84 0.24 10.81 1.60
N THR A 85 -0.59 11.86 1.64
CA THR A 85 -0.21 13.20 1.14
C THR A 85 0.42 14.07 2.22
N ALA A 86 0.42 13.62 3.47
CA ALA A 86 1.00 14.30 4.62
C ALA A 86 1.46 13.29 5.65
N GLU A 87 2.11 13.75 6.71
CA GLU A 87 2.50 12.88 7.84
C GLU A 87 1.26 12.19 8.42
N THR A 88 1.46 10.95 8.84
CA THR A 88 0.41 10.10 9.43
C THR A 88 0.85 9.67 10.83
N ASP A 89 -0.07 9.09 11.59
CA ASP A 89 0.26 8.54 12.90
C ASP A 89 1.35 7.47 12.80
N PHE A 90 1.35 6.69 11.72
CA PHE A 90 2.37 5.67 11.46
C PHE A 90 3.76 6.29 11.28
N THR A 91 3.88 7.32 10.45
CA THR A 91 5.16 7.98 10.22
C THR A 91 5.63 8.80 11.42
N LEU A 92 4.70 9.41 12.17
CA LEU A 92 5.01 10.12 13.41
C LEU A 92 5.51 9.16 14.49
N TRP A 93 4.87 7.99 14.62
CA TRP A 93 5.31 6.95 15.53
C TRP A 93 6.73 6.48 15.18
N LEU A 94 6.99 6.22 13.91
CA LEU A 94 8.31 5.75 13.47
C LEU A 94 9.39 6.81 13.68
N LYS A 95 9.07 8.08 13.42
CA LYS A 95 9.98 9.20 13.67
C LYS A 95 10.38 9.26 15.14
N LYS A 96 9.42 9.10 16.05
CA LYS A 96 9.66 9.08 17.49
C LYS A 96 10.49 7.86 17.89
N GLU A 97 10.11 6.67 17.44
CA GLU A 97 10.80 5.43 17.77
C GLU A 97 12.24 5.41 17.27
N SER A 98 12.51 6.04 16.15
CA SER A 98 13.85 6.09 15.54
C SER A 98 14.69 7.27 16.02
N TRP A 99 14.17 8.08 16.96
CA TRP A 99 14.83 9.31 17.42
C TRP A 99 15.14 10.27 16.26
N GLY A 100 14.24 10.34 15.29
CA GLY A 100 14.34 11.21 14.13
C GLY A 100 15.11 10.64 12.93
N PHE A 101 15.71 9.44 13.03
CA PHE A 101 16.42 8.84 11.89
C PHE A 101 15.50 8.50 10.73
N SER A 102 14.23 8.23 10.99
CA SER A 102 13.22 7.97 9.97
C SER A 102 12.36 9.19 9.67
N GLU A 103 12.92 10.39 9.82
CA GLU A 103 12.23 11.63 9.45
C GLU A 103 12.12 11.74 7.92
N GLY A 104 10.98 12.22 7.44
CA GLY A 104 10.76 12.44 6.02
C GLY A 104 10.45 11.20 5.20
N VAL A 105 10.17 10.07 5.85
CA VAL A 105 9.72 8.86 5.12
C VAL A 105 8.32 9.06 4.58
N GLY A 106 8.04 8.50 3.39
CA GLY A 106 6.70 8.42 2.85
C GLY A 106 5.93 7.25 3.44
N HIS A 107 4.62 7.41 3.56
CA HIS A 107 3.72 6.35 3.98
C HIS A 107 2.95 5.85 2.76
N TYR A 108 3.27 4.65 2.32
CA TYR A 108 2.58 3.97 1.23
C TYR A 108 1.62 2.95 1.81
N LEU A 109 0.47 2.79 1.17
CA LEU A 109 -0.55 1.85 1.62
C LEU A 109 -1.01 0.99 0.47
N ILE A 110 -1.17 -0.29 0.76
CA ILE A 110 -1.84 -1.21 -0.15
C ILE A 110 -3.10 -1.66 0.57
N ILE A 111 -4.26 -1.37 -0.01
CA ILE A 111 -5.55 -1.72 0.58
C ILE A 111 -6.24 -2.70 -0.34
N THR A 112 -6.40 -3.92 0.11
CA THR A 112 -6.97 -5.01 -0.68
C THR A 112 -8.16 -5.65 0.04
N LEU A 113 -8.74 -6.66 -0.58
CA LEU A 113 -9.86 -7.40 0.01
C LEU A 113 -9.47 -8.14 1.30
N ASN A 114 -8.21 -8.54 1.44
CA ASN A 114 -7.78 -9.35 2.58
C ASN A 114 -6.91 -8.59 3.58
N ASP A 115 -6.10 -7.63 3.13
CA ASP A 115 -5.09 -6.99 3.98
C ASP A 115 -4.97 -5.49 3.73
N ILE A 116 -4.46 -4.80 4.74
CA ILE A 116 -3.90 -3.45 4.59
C ILE A 116 -2.43 -3.54 4.92
N VAL A 117 -1.59 -3.10 3.98
CA VAL A 117 -0.14 -3.05 4.17
C VAL A 117 0.29 -1.61 4.26
N ASP A 118 0.91 -1.25 5.39
CA ASP A 118 1.53 0.06 5.60
C ASP A 118 3.03 -0.05 5.39
N ILE A 119 3.59 0.81 4.56
CA ILE A 119 5.01 0.82 4.24
C ILE A 119 5.56 2.22 4.48
N ALA A 120 6.58 2.32 5.34
CA ALA A 120 7.33 3.56 5.52
C ALA A 120 8.64 3.43 4.77
N SER A 121 8.87 4.30 3.80
CA SER A 121 10.06 4.28 2.97
C SER A 121 10.55 5.69 2.65
N ALA A 122 11.88 5.88 2.73
CA ALA A 122 12.50 7.14 2.36
C ALA A 122 12.47 7.38 0.85
N PHE A 123 12.35 6.30 0.07
CA PHE A 123 12.34 6.36 -1.39
C PHE A 123 11.06 5.72 -1.94
N PRO A 124 10.58 6.21 -3.08
CA PRO A 124 9.42 5.59 -3.73
C PRO A 124 9.74 4.17 -4.22
N PRO A 125 8.72 3.41 -4.64
CA PRO A 125 8.96 2.10 -5.24
C PRO A 125 9.95 2.20 -6.40
N GLN A 126 10.86 1.25 -6.47
CA GLN A 126 11.83 1.17 -7.55
C GLN A 126 11.20 0.72 -8.85
N GLU A 127 10.17 -0.13 -8.74
CA GLU A 127 9.59 -0.81 -9.88
C GLU A 127 8.17 -1.26 -9.56
N ILE A 128 7.27 -1.09 -10.53
CA ILE A 128 5.93 -1.66 -10.50
C ILE A 128 5.76 -2.47 -11.77
N ILE A 129 5.57 -3.78 -11.63
CA ILE A 129 5.42 -4.70 -12.76
C ILE A 129 3.98 -5.13 -12.83
N ILE A 130 3.34 -4.87 -13.96
CA ILE A 130 1.94 -5.21 -14.20
C ILE A 130 1.89 -6.29 -15.28
N ASN A 131 1.37 -7.46 -14.91
CA ASN A 131 1.21 -8.59 -15.83
C ASN A 131 -0.26 -8.94 -15.95
N LYS A 132 -0.77 -8.89 -17.17
CA LYS A 132 -2.12 -9.34 -17.45
C LYS A 132 -2.14 -10.86 -17.47
N LYS A 133 -3.07 -11.47 -16.72
CA LYS A 133 -3.22 -12.92 -16.69
C LYS A 133 -3.76 -13.42 -18.02
N LYS A 134 -3.25 -14.57 -18.45
CA LYS A 134 -3.79 -15.27 -19.61
C LYS A 134 -5.10 -15.95 -19.21
N GLN A 135 -6.04 -15.83 -20.08
CA GLN A 135 -7.32 -16.53 -19.94
C GLN A 135 -7.28 -17.86 -20.70
#